data_28aa4c103a2004e4ae0930cc514fd2b3
#
_entry.id   28aa4c103a2004e4ae0930cc514fd2b3
#
_cell.length_a   1.000
_cell.length_b   1.000
_cell.length_c   1.000
_cell.angle_alpha   90.00
_cell.angle_beta   90.00
_cell.angle_gamma   90.00
#
_symmetry.space_group_name_H-M   'P 1'
#
loop_
_entity.id
_entity.type
_entity.pdbx_description
1 polymer ?
#
loop_
_entity_poly.entity_id
_entity_poly.type
_entity_poly.pdbx_seq_one_letter_code
_entity_poly.pdbx_strand_id
1 'polypeptide(L)'
;GIDSNVWIWEPPNYTKDYVVCADVSRGDSTDYSAFHILDVESLEQVAEYKGRMSTRDYGNLLVNIATEYNNALLVIENNNIGWATIQQVIDREYENLFYMSKDLQVVDVHRQINNKINRAEKQLIPGFTITSKTRPLVVSKLEEFFREKLVTVHSQRLIDELFVFIYNGSRAEAMRGY
;
A
#
# COMPACT_ATOMS: atom_id res chain seq x y z
N GLY A 1 11.19 19.85 0.74
CA GLY A 1 10.42 19.77 1.96
C GLY A 1 11.31 19.62 3.16
N ILE A 2 10.94 20.24 4.25
CA ILE A 2 11.75 20.28 5.47
C ILE A 2 11.75 18.91 6.17
N ASP A 3 10.76 18.05 5.90
CA ASP A 3 10.76 16.66 6.32
C ASP A 3 11.05 15.76 5.11
N SER A 4 12.28 15.27 5.09
CA SER A 4 12.77 14.34 4.06
C SER A 4 12.03 12.98 4.00
N ASN A 5 10.91 12.86 4.71
CA ASN A 5 10.15 11.60 4.83
C ASN A 5 9.08 11.44 3.76
N VAL A 6 8.49 12.55 3.27
CA VAL A 6 7.52 12.53 2.15
C VAL A 6 8.19 13.13 0.90
N TRP A 7 8.19 12.39 -0.17
CA TRP A 7 8.69 12.81 -1.48
C TRP A 7 7.52 12.82 -2.46
N ILE A 8 7.35 13.95 -3.18
CA ILE A 8 6.28 14.15 -4.14
C ILE A 8 6.93 14.48 -5.48
N TRP A 9 6.71 13.64 -6.48
CA TRP A 9 7.16 13.85 -7.87
C TRP A 9 6.06 14.50 -8.70
N GLU A 10 4.80 14.12 -8.45
CA GLU A 10 3.64 14.73 -9.07
C GLU A 10 2.62 15.14 -7.98
N PRO A 11 2.22 16.43 -7.94
CA PRO A 11 1.18 16.87 -6.99
C PRO A 11 -0.19 16.26 -7.35
N PRO A 12 -1.12 16.22 -6.38
CA PRO A 12 -2.46 15.70 -6.62
C PRO A 12 -3.16 16.38 -7.80
N ASN A 13 -3.80 15.59 -8.65
CA ASN A 13 -4.65 16.05 -9.74
C ASN A 13 -6.04 15.43 -9.60
N TYR A 14 -7.06 16.27 -9.42
CA TYR A 14 -8.44 15.82 -9.17
C TYR A 14 -9.14 15.23 -10.40
N THR A 15 -8.48 15.16 -11.55
CA THR A 15 -8.97 14.45 -12.74
C THR A 15 -8.42 13.04 -12.86
N LYS A 16 -7.52 12.63 -11.94
CA LYS A 16 -6.89 11.32 -11.91
C LYS A 16 -7.34 10.50 -10.71
N ASP A 17 -7.30 9.19 -10.84
CA ASP A 17 -7.50 8.24 -9.77
C ASP A 17 -6.17 7.70 -9.26
N TYR A 18 -6.08 7.52 -7.94
CA TYR A 18 -4.85 7.09 -7.28
C TYR A 18 -5.07 5.90 -6.36
N VAL A 19 -4.01 5.13 -6.14
CA VAL A 19 -3.93 4.13 -5.09
C VAL A 19 -2.79 4.45 -4.14
N VAL A 20 -3.04 4.37 -2.84
CA VAL A 20 -2.05 4.45 -1.77
C VAL A 20 -1.84 3.05 -1.22
N CYS A 21 -0.63 2.51 -1.37
CA CYS A 21 -0.22 1.24 -0.80
C CYS A 21 0.66 1.48 0.41
N ALA A 22 0.26 0.97 1.58
CA ALA A 22 0.91 1.25 2.86
C ALA A 22 1.34 -0.01 3.60
N ASP A 23 2.60 -0.02 4.04
CA ASP A 23 3.18 -0.96 5.00
C ASP A 23 3.33 -0.29 6.37
N VAL A 24 3.09 -1.04 7.44
CA VAL A 24 2.98 -0.50 8.81
C VAL A 24 4.02 -1.10 9.73
N SER A 25 4.81 -0.24 10.38
CA SER A 25 5.66 -0.61 11.50
C SER A 25 5.15 -0.05 12.83
N ARG A 26 5.74 -0.51 13.94
CA ARG A 26 5.35 -0.03 15.30
C ARG A 26 5.74 1.42 15.57
N GLY A 27 6.75 1.93 14.86
CA GLY A 27 7.29 3.26 15.11
C GLY A 27 8.27 3.35 16.29
N ASP A 28 8.34 2.34 17.13
CA ASP A 28 9.25 2.21 18.30
C ASP A 28 10.44 1.27 18.06
N SER A 29 10.48 0.64 16.87
CA SER A 29 11.51 -0.30 16.45
C SER A 29 12.48 0.31 15.44
N THR A 30 13.39 -0.51 14.93
CA THR A 30 14.27 -0.14 13.81
C THR A 30 13.54 -0.04 12.48
N ASP A 31 12.34 -0.63 12.38
CA ASP A 31 11.57 -0.70 11.17
C ASP A 31 10.83 0.60 10.86
N TYR A 32 10.59 0.85 9.59
CA TYR A 32 9.91 2.02 9.07
C TYR A 32 8.52 1.67 8.58
N SER A 33 7.57 2.58 8.78
CA SER A 33 6.34 2.60 7.98
C SER A 33 6.62 3.28 6.66
N ALA A 34 6.00 2.79 5.59
CA ALA A 34 6.16 3.36 4.26
C ALA A 34 4.85 3.32 3.48
N PHE A 35 4.64 4.30 2.61
CA PHE A 35 3.62 4.21 1.57
C PHE A 35 4.15 4.68 0.23
N HIS A 36 3.52 4.18 -0.82
CA HIS A 36 3.69 4.65 -2.19
C HIS A 36 2.34 5.03 -2.77
N ILE A 37 2.31 6.12 -3.54
CA ILE A 37 1.12 6.56 -4.27
C ILE A 37 1.38 6.37 -5.75
N LEU A 38 0.45 5.69 -6.43
CA LEU A 38 0.51 5.48 -7.86
C LEU A 38 -0.75 6.06 -8.53
N ASP A 39 -0.54 6.69 -9.68
CA ASP A 39 -1.60 6.97 -10.64
C ASP A 39 -2.12 5.64 -11.19
N VAL A 40 -3.42 5.41 -11.13
CA VAL A 40 -4.04 4.11 -11.49
C VAL A 40 -4.01 3.88 -13.00
N GLU A 41 -4.06 4.94 -13.80
CA GLU A 41 -4.10 4.84 -15.25
C GLU A 41 -2.70 4.60 -15.84
N SER A 42 -1.71 5.39 -15.42
CA SER A 42 -0.34 5.30 -15.95
C SER A 42 0.55 4.31 -15.19
N LEU A 43 0.16 3.86 -13.99
CA LEU A 43 0.97 3.09 -13.05
C LEU A 43 2.29 3.81 -12.71
N GLU A 44 2.27 5.13 -12.71
CA GLU A 44 3.39 5.97 -12.31
C GLU A 44 3.38 6.25 -10.82
N GLN A 45 4.51 6.06 -10.16
CA GLN A 45 4.69 6.46 -8.78
C GLN A 45 4.75 7.98 -8.68
N VAL A 46 3.81 8.59 -7.97
CA VAL A 46 3.69 10.05 -7.85
C VAL A 46 4.18 10.59 -6.51
N ALA A 47 4.15 9.77 -5.46
CA ALA A 47 4.68 10.14 -4.15
C ALA A 47 5.09 8.91 -3.33
N GLU A 48 5.90 9.15 -2.29
CA GLU A 48 6.25 8.17 -1.28
C GLU A 48 6.46 8.79 0.10
N TYR A 49 6.35 7.95 1.10
CA TYR A 49 6.75 8.23 2.48
C TYR A 49 7.56 7.06 3.03
N LYS A 50 8.58 7.36 3.82
CA LYS A 50 9.27 6.39 4.67
C LYS A 50 9.67 7.08 5.98
N GLY A 51 9.17 6.58 7.11
CA GLY A 51 9.43 7.22 8.39
C GLY A 51 8.98 6.38 9.57
N ARG A 52 9.21 6.91 10.77
CA ARG A 52 8.80 6.31 12.03
C ARG A 52 7.80 7.20 12.71
N MET A 53 6.64 6.65 13.02
CA MET A 53 5.60 7.30 13.82
C MET A 53 4.69 6.25 14.45
N SER A 54 3.87 6.66 15.41
CA SER A 54 2.88 5.77 15.99
C SER A 54 1.90 5.26 14.94
N THR A 55 1.33 4.08 15.13
CA THR A 55 0.29 3.53 14.23
C THR A 55 -0.91 4.46 14.09
N ARG A 56 -1.26 5.19 15.16
CA ARG A 56 -2.33 6.19 15.16
C ARG A 56 -1.99 7.39 14.27
N ASP A 57 -0.79 7.96 14.44
CA ASP A 57 -0.37 9.12 13.65
C ASP A 57 -0.21 8.73 12.18
N TYR A 58 0.28 7.52 11.92
CA TYR A 58 0.38 6.99 10.57
C TYR A 58 -1.00 6.80 9.92
N GLY A 59 -2.00 6.30 10.65
CA GLY A 59 -3.37 6.24 10.17
C GLY A 59 -3.93 7.62 9.82
N ASN A 60 -3.64 8.64 10.64
CA ASN A 60 -4.03 10.02 10.34
C ASN A 60 -3.33 10.57 9.07
N LEU A 61 -2.03 10.30 8.93
CA LEU A 61 -1.27 10.69 7.74
C LEU A 61 -1.84 10.04 6.49
N LEU A 62 -2.13 8.74 6.53
CA LEU A 62 -2.71 8.00 5.41
C LEU A 62 -4.06 8.56 4.97
N VAL A 63 -4.96 8.86 5.91
CA VAL A 63 -6.26 9.47 5.58
C VAL A 63 -6.06 10.85 4.94
N ASN A 64 -5.18 11.68 5.49
CA ASN A 64 -4.95 13.02 4.96
C ASN A 64 -4.39 12.97 3.52
N ILE A 65 -3.33 12.18 3.29
CA ILE A 65 -2.71 12.10 1.98
C ILE A 65 -3.62 11.44 0.93
N ALA A 66 -4.36 10.39 1.32
CA ALA A 66 -5.31 9.74 0.43
C ALA A 66 -6.47 10.69 0.04
N THR A 67 -6.93 11.52 0.97
CA THR A 67 -7.93 12.57 0.69
C THR A 67 -7.39 13.61 -0.28
N GLU A 68 -6.16 14.09 -0.09
CA GLU A 68 -5.51 15.05 -0.99
C GLU A 68 -5.33 14.48 -2.41
N TYR A 69 -4.98 13.20 -2.53
CA TYR A 69 -4.88 12.49 -3.80
C TYR A 69 -6.25 11.97 -4.28
N ASN A 70 -7.23 12.88 -4.35
CA ASN A 70 -8.56 12.66 -4.90
C ASN A 70 -9.32 11.48 -4.26
N ASN A 71 -9.27 11.36 -2.94
CA ASN A 71 -9.84 10.24 -2.19
C ASN A 71 -9.34 8.87 -2.72
N ALA A 72 -8.04 8.74 -2.85
CA ALA A 72 -7.35 7.56 -3.38
C ALA A 72 -7.81 6.25 -2.71
N LEU A 73 -7.81 5.15 -3.44
CA LEU A 73 -7.99 3.83 -2.85
C LEU A 73 -6.85 3.55 -1.87
N LEU A 74 -7.17 3.37 -0.59
CA LEU A 74 -6.20 3.13 0.46
C LEU A 74 -6.07 1.64 0.76
N VAL A 75 -4.93 1.06 0.41
CA VAL A 75 -4.57 -0.34 0.63
C VAL A 75 -3.54 -0.42 1.74
N ILE A 76 -3.89 -1.00 2.89
CA ILE A 76 -3.00 -1.13 4.04
C ILE A 76 -2.74 -2.61 4.30
N GLU A 77 -1.47 -3.00 4.47
CA GLU A 77 -1.15 -4.35 4.93
C GLU A 77 -1.68 -4.55 6.35
N ASN A 78 -2.54 -5.56 6.53
CA ASN A 78 -3.24 -5.80 7.79
C ASN A 78 -2.57 -6.84 8.69
N ASN A 79 -1.37 -7.31 8.34
CA ASN A 79 -0.64 -8.27 9.15
C ASN A 79 -0.19 -7.63 10.48
N ASN A 80 -0.30 -8.38 11.58
CA ASN A 80 0.17 -7.98 12.91
C ASN A 80 -0.28 -6.57 13.32
N ILE A 81 0.65 -5.60 13.24
CA ILE A 81 0.47 -4.23 13.73
C ILE A 81 -0.40 -3.37 12.80
N GLY A 82 -0.57 -3.75 11.55
CA GLY A 82 -1.38 -3.02 10.56
C GLY A 82 -2.82 -2.77 11.01
N TRP A 83 -3.37 -3.67 11.83
CA TRP A 83 -4.72 -3.52 12.39
C TRP A 83 -4.93 -2.24 13.20
N ALA A 84 -3.94 -1.80 13.95
CA ALA A 84 -4.05 -0.57 14.74
C ALA A 84 -4.15 0.68 13.85
N THR A 85 -3.40 0.70 12.75
CA THR A 85 -3.48 1.76 11.75
C THR A 85 -4.81 1.72 10.98
N ILE A 86 -5.28 0.52 10.58
CA ILE A 86 -6.58 0.34 9.91
C ILE A 86 -7.73 0.80 10.81
N GLN A 87 -7.68 0.48 12.11
CA GLN A 87 -8.71 0.94 13.05
C GLN A 87 -8.78 2.46 13.09
N GLN A 88 -7.63 3.15 13.12
CA GLN A 88 -7.59 4.62 13.07
C GLN A 88 -8.19 5.18 11.77
N VAL A 89 -7.96 4.53 10.63
CA VAL A 89 -8.54 4.91 9.33
C VAL A 89 -10.07 4.74 9.34
N ILE A 90 -10.57 3.65 9.94
CA ILE A 90 -12.01 3.39 10.11
C ILE A 90 -12.63 4.43 11.05
N ASP A 91 -11.98 4.73 12.19
CA ASP A 91 -12.44 5.73 13.16
C ASP A 91 -12.50 7.15 12.55
N ARG A 92 -11.69 7.42 11.52
CA ARG A 92 -11.71 8.63 10.70
C ARG A 92 -12.77 8.59 9.59
N GLU A 93 -13.56 7.51 9.51
CA GLU A 93 -14.63 7.32 8.52
C GLU A 93 -14.15 7.45 7.06
N TYR A 94 -12.89 7.03 6.78
CA TYR A 94 -12.39 7.07 5.42
C TYR A 94 -13.10 6.04 4.53
N GLU A 95 -13.83 6.49 3.53
CA GLU A 95 -14.76 5.66 2.75
C GLU A 95 -14.05 4.72 1.76
N ASN A 96 -12.92 5.15 1.19
CA ASN A 96 -12.23 4.42 0.10
C ASN A 96 -11.10 3.50 0.62
N LEU A 97 -11.34 2.84 1.75
CA LEU A 97 -10.46 1.80 2.29
C LEU A 97 -10.68 0.48 1.54
N PHE A 98 -9.58 -0.17 1.15
CA PHE A 98 -9.61 -1.48 0.51
C PHE A 98 -10.02 -2.58 1.49
N TYR A 99 -10.88 -3.50 1.03
CA TYR A 99 -11.31 -4.70 1.76
C TYR A 99 -11.04 -5.93 0.91
N MET A 100 -10.44 -6.94 1.53
CA MET A 100 -10.12 -8.23 0.92
C MET A 100 -11.17 -9.28 1.27
N SER A 101 -11.54 -10.13 0.31
CA SER A 101 -12.42 -11.28 0.60
C SER A 101 -11.62 -12.37 1.34
N LYS A 102 -12.25 -13.04 2.32
CA LYS A 102 -11.67 -14.22 3.00
C LYS A 102 -11.43 -15.40 2.05
N ASP A 103 -12.23 -15.52 1.01
CA ASP A 103 -12.20 -16.64 0.06
C ASP A 103 -11.20 -16.43 -1.08
N LEU A 104 -10.13 -15.73 -0.83
CA LEU A 104 -9.09 -15.32 -1.76
C LEU A 104 -8.73 -16.30 -2.87
N GLN A 105 -9.43 -16.22 -3.97
CA GLN A 105 -8.96 -16.73 -5.25
C GLN A 105 -8.75 -15.64 -6.31
N VAL A 106 -9.36 -14.47 -6.16
CA VAL A 106 -9.19 -13.36 -7.12
C VAL A 106 -9.32 -12.01 -6.42
N VAL A 107 -8.25 -11.21 -6.47
CA VAL A 107 -8.30 -9.78 -6.13
C VAL A 107 -8.84 -9.03 -7.35
N ASP A 108 -10.14 -8.83 -7.43
CA ASP A 108 -10.76 -8.02 -8.48
C ASP A 108 -10.95 -6.59 -7.97
N VAL A 109 -9.91 -5.77 -8.11
CA VAL A 109 -9.88 -4.37 -7.68
C VAL A 109 -10.96 -3.55 -8.38
N HIS A 110 -11.25 -3.83 -9.66
CA HIS A 110 -12.27 -3.11 -10.43
C HIS A 110 -13.69 -3.34 -9.92
N ARG A 111 -13.99 -4.51 -9.35
CA ARG A 111 -15.30 -4.79 -8.75
C ARG A 111 -15.54 -4.07 -7.43
N GLN A 112 -14.48 -3.75 -6.70
CA GLN A 112 -14.63 -3.08 -5.39
C GLN A 112 -14.86 -1.58 -5.52
N ILE A 113 -14.32 -0.94 -6.55
CA ILE A 113 -14.51 0.50 -6.84
C ILE A 113 -15.99 0.78 -7.18
N ASN A 114 -16.68 -0.16 -7.83
CA ASN A 114 -18.05 0.06 -8.32
C ASN A 114 -19.16 -0.52 -7.42
N ASN A 115 -18.84 -1.27 -6.37
CA ASN A 115 -19.84 -1.97 -5.58
C ASN A 115 -19.85 -1.46 -4.13
N LYS A 116 -20.78 -0.56 -3.79
CA LYS A 116 -21.36 -0.40 -2.43
C LYS A 116 -22.12 -1.66 -1.98
N ILE A 117 -21.60 -2.85 -2.33
CA ILE A 117 -22.27 -4.13 -2.08
C ILE A 117 -22.08 -4.50 -0.62
N ASN A 118 -23.16 -4.87 0.03
CA ASN A 118 -23.31 -5.46 1.35
C ASN A 118 -22.05 -6.12 1.88
N ARG A 119 -21.25 -5.36 2.64
CA ARG A 119 -20.01 -5.80 3.29
C ARG A 119 -20.25 -6.97 4.25
N ALA A 120 -21.48 -7.10 4.77
CA ALA A 120 -21.87 -8.16 5.70
C ALA A 120 -22.03 -9.54 5.03
N GLU A 121 -22.40 -9.61 3.75
CA GLU A 121 -22.66 -10.89 3.07
C GLU A 121 -21.39 -11.59 2.56
N LYS A 122 -20.25 -10.89 2.38
CA LYS A 122 -19.03 -11.46 1.80
C LYS A 122 -17.87 -11.67 2.77
N GLN A 123 -18.06 -11.56 4.07
CA GLN A 123 -16.95 -11.67 5.05
C GLN A 123 -15.68 -10.91 4.58
N LEU A 124 -15.82 -9.62 4.32
CA LEU A 124 -14.72 -8.77 3.89
C LEU A 124 -13.84 -8.38 5.09
N ILE A 125 -12.54 -8.38 4.90
CA ILE A 125 -11.55 -7.98 5.89
C ILE A 125 -10.91 -6.66 5.41
N PRO A 126 -10.85 -5.60 6.23
CA PRO A 126 -10.20 -4.36 5.84
C PRO A 126 -8.69 -4.56 5.67
N GLY A 127 -8.14 -3.92 4.64
CA GLY A 127 -6.74 -4.03 4.27
C GLY A 127 -6.40 -5.26 3.43
N PHE A 128 -5.13 -5.45 3.18
CA PHE A 128 -4.57 -6.54 2.38
C PHE A 128 -3.76 -7.50 3.24
N THR A 129 -4.07 -8.79 3.18
CA THR A 129 -3.36 -9.82 3.94
C THR A 129 -2.29 -10.48 3.08
N ILE A 130 -1.02 -10.32 3.47
CA ILE A 130 0.09 -11.07 2.88
C ILE A 130 0.17 -12.45 3.52
N THR A 131 0.00 -13.48 2.72
CA THR A 131 0.07 -14.89 3.13
C THR A 131 1.09 -15.64 2.28
N SER A 132 1.39 -16.89 2.66
CA SER A 132 2.22 -17.77 1.82
C SER A 132 1.63 -18.03 0.42
N LYS A 133 0.32 -17.85 0.25
CA LYS A 133 -0.36 -17.97 -1.06
C LYS A 133 -0.35 -16.67 -1.86
N THR A 134 -0.62 -15.53 -1.20
CA THR A 134 -0.75 -14.23 -1.89
C THR A 134 0.61 -13.62 -2.21
N ARG A 135 1.62 -13.79 -1.35
CA ARG A 135 2.96 -13.21 -1.54
C ARG A 135 3.61 -13.59 -2.88
N PRO A 136 3.68 -14.88 -3.27
CA PRO A 136 4.25 -15.25 -4.56
C PRO A 136 3.50 -14.63 -5.75
N LEU A 137 2.18 -14.50 -5.66
CA LEU A 137 1.37 -13.89 -6.72
C LEU A 137 1.66 -12.40 -6.87
N VAL A 138 1.76 -11.66 -5.74
CA VAL A 138 2.10 -10.24 -5.75
C VAL A 138 3.50 -10.01 -6.31
N VAL A 139 4.49 -10.81 -5.86
CA VAL A 139 5.88 -10.70 -6.34
C VAL A 139 5.98 -11.01 -7.83
N SER A 140 5.35 -12.09 -8.29
CA SER A 140 5.34 -12.45 -9.71
C SER A 140 4.66 -11.38 -10.58
N LYS A 141 3.58 -10.77 -10.08
CA LYS A 141 2.89 -9.69 -10.81
C LYS A 141 3.72 -8.42 -10.87
N LEU A 142 4.42 -8.09 -9.79
CA LEU A 142 5.33 -6.95 -9.76
C LEU A 142 6.49 -7.16 -10.76
N GLU A 143 7.08 -8.36 -10.79
CA GLU A 143 8.12 -8.73 -11.74
C GLU A 143 7.63 -8.58 -13.20
N GLU A 144 6.42 -9.06 -13.50
CA GLU A 144 5.79 -8.89 -14.81
C GLU A 144 5.67 -7.41 -15.18
N PHE A 145 5.19 -6.55 -14.27
CA PHE A 145 5.02 -5.13 -14.52
C PHE A 145 6.34 -4.42 -14.82
N PHE A 146 7.42 -4.77 -14.12
CA PHE A 146 8.74 -4.25 -14.43
C PHE A 146 9.27 -4.76 -15.78
N ARG A 147 9.15 -6.06 -16.05
CA ARG A 147 9.59 -6.67 -17.30
C ARG A 147 8.89 -6.07 -18.52
N GLU A 148 7.58 -5.87 -18.43
CA GLU A 148 6.76 -5.29 -19.50
C GLU A 148 6.82 -3.75 -19.52
N LYS A 149 7.59 -3.12 -18.61
CA LYS A 149 7.73 -1.66 -18.47
C LYS A 149 6.39 -0.93 -18.27
N LEU A 150 5.48 -1.55 -17.54
CA LEU A 150 4.14 -1.02 -17.26
C LEU A 150 4.12 -0.06 -16.07
N VAL A 151 5.10 -0.14 -15.18
CA VAL A 151 5.20 0.69 -13.98
C VAL A 151 6.41 1.62 -14.06
N THR A 152 6.22 2.87 -13.65
CA THR A 152 7.30 3.85 -13.51
C THR A 152 7.55 4.13 -12.03
N VAL A 153 8.78 3.90 -11.57
CA VAL A 153 9.21 4.13 -10.20
C VAL A 153 10.23 5.25 -10.17
N HIS A 154 9.98 6.26 -9.33
CA HIS A 154 10.89 7.41 -9.12
C HIS A 154 11.71 7.28 -7.84
N SER A 155 11.28 6.44 -6.90
CA SER A 155 11.94 6.25 -5.61
C SER A 155 13.25 5.48 -5.75
N GLN A 156 14.38 6.15 -5.54
CA GLN A 156 15.68 5.49 -5.44
C GLN A 156 15.71 4.51 -4.26
N ARG A 157 15.05 4.87 -3.13
CA ARG A 157 14.95 3.99 -1.94
C ARG A 157 14.26 2.67 -2.26
N LEU A 158 13.14 2.73 -3.00
CA LEU A 158 12.42 1.51 -3.43
C LEU A 158 13.27 0.69 -4.41
N ILE A 159 13.94 1.35 -5.35
CA ILE A 159 14.82 0.67 -6.32
C ILE A 159 15.96 -0.05 -5.58
N ASP A 160 16.61 0.60 -4.62
CA ASP A 160 17.70 0.02 -3.83
C ASP A 160 17.21 -1.20 -3.04
N GLU A 161 16.00 -1.15 -2.45
CA GLU A 161 15.39 -2.29 -1.75
C GLU A 161 15.07 -3.45 -2.72
N LEU A 162 14.60 -3.15 -3.94
CA LEU A 162 14.33 -4.16 -4.96
C LEU A 162 15.60 -4.89 -5.42
N PHE A 163 16.75 -4.22 -5.48
CA PHE A 163 18.02 -4.85 -5.84
C PHE A 163 18.51 -5.87 -4.80
N VAL A 164 18.14 -5.71 -3.54
CA VAL A 164 18.50 -6.64 -2.46
C VAL A 164 17.40 -7.64 -2.16
N PHE A 165 16.35 -7.66 -2.97
CA PHE A 165 15.23 -8.58 -2.83
C PHE A 165 15.63 -9.96 -3.39
N ILE A 166 15.70 -10.95 -2.53
CA ILE A 166 16.19 -12.30 -2.86
C ILE A 166 15.18 -13.38 -2.52
N TYR A 167 15.36 -14.54 -3.13
CA TYR A 167 14.66 -15.75 -2.72
C TYR A 167 15.44 -16.48 -1.62
N ASN A 168 14.81 -16.66 -0.46
CA ASN A 168 15.29 -17.49 0.63
C ASN A 168 14.43 -18.77 0.67
N GLY A 169 14.92 -19.82 0.04
CA GLY A 169 14.11 -21.01 -0.23
C GLY A 169 12.98 -20.71 -1.21
N SER A 170 11.72 -20.90 -0.77
CA SER A 170 10.52 -20.58 -1.56
C SER A 170 9.97 -19.17 -1.27
N ARG A 171 10.61 -18.40 -0.37
CA ARG A 171 10.13 -17.09 0.06
C ARG A 171 10.98 -15.96 -0.51
N ALA A 172 10.35 -15.03 -1.23
CA ALA A 172 10.97 -13.79 -1.64
C ALA A 172 10.98 -12.81 -0.47
N GLU A 173 12.14 -12.27 -0.11
CA GLU A 173 12.31 -11.31 1.00
C GLU A 173 13.55 -10.42 0.78
N ALA A 174 13.60 -9.28 1.47
CA ALA A 174 14.80 -8.46 1.49
C ALA A 174 15.94 -9.18 2.21
N MET A 175 17.18 -8.97 1.74
CA MET A 175 18.36 -9.51 2.39
C MET A 175 18.49 -8.92 3.81
N ARG A 176 18.81 -9.76 4.80
CA ARG A 176 18.97 -9.30 6.19
C ARG A 176 20.09 -8.28 6.29
N GLY A 177 19.79 -7.13 6.88
CA GLY A 177 20.76 -6.06 7.11
C GLY A 177 20.62 -4.84 6.18
N TYR A 178 19.59 -4.83 5.34
CA TYR A 178 19.21 -3.68 4.51
C TYR A 178 17.83 -3.16 4.87
#